data_62f80daa52a8abc87dd4d648d4dbca31
#
_entry.id   62f80daa52a8abc87dd4d648d4dbca31
#
_cell.length_a   1.000
_cell.length_b   1.000
_cell.length_c   1.000
_cell.angle_alpha   90.00
_cell.angle_beta   90.00
_cell.angle_gamma   90.00
#
_symmetry.space_group_name_H-M   'P 1'
#
loop_
_entity.id
_entity.type
_entity.pdbx_description
1 polymer ?
#
loop_
_entity_poly.entity_id
_entity_poly.type
_entity_poly.pdbx_seq_one_letter_code
_entity_poly.pdbx_strand_id
1 'polypeptide(L)'
;MNVALLFLILYFVVMAGIGVWTTRRSSTSTEDYLLAGRSLGPAVTALRLQSSSMSGYMFLGAGSLGYTQGYFGMWYALGDLGGGIMNLSILGRRMRKLSQRLGSLTSIEYLEHRYRSAWVRIIAAPIALGCLFLYVLSQFVAGGVGLASVTGWNFELSLIIATGVIVLYTFLGGYLAVAYTDFVQAIVMLVGMLWILIATLQAVGGFAEGNRKVGQINQNLLTMWGADLHYQGQWGVILGALMIFSIGYLGWPHVVVSHMAMKQPSVVRGAGAYSMIFNYLFIPAPYLIGSFALVILPELNDPEQAIFQVAQTVLPSFAVGIVMAAVMAAIMSTADALLLQASTIAAKDIMARFFLPAMTEWQMVLISRAMVLLIAVAGIGLAIWQPPAVFSLVIFATTVLGSAFVPSYVCAVWWKKANAVGAVCSMIAGSVAAVLWKLCGSDAIDPMVAGIASSTVAMVVGSLATQRTHPVPADIVDAMTEAARVAPVTDNPQLAAQFPDD
;
A
#
# COMPACT_ATOMS: atom_id res chain seq x y z
N MET A 1 -4.58 -23.94 -26.15
CA MET A 1 -4.16 -22.93 -25.16
C MET A 1 -5.43 -22.31 -24.58
N ASN A 2 -5.62 -22.30 -23.27
CA ASN A 2 -6.81 -21.72 -22.64
C ASN A 2 -6.83 -20.21 -22.95
N VAL A 3 -7.96 -19.70 -23.44
CA VAL A 3 -8.11 -18.27 -23.82
C VAL A 3 -7.77 -17.35 -22.64
N ALA A 4 -8.12 -17.74 -21.42
CA ALA A 4 -7.76 -17.00 -20.22
C ALA A 4 -6.24 -16.88 -20.02
N LEU A 5 -5.49 -17.95 -20.29
CA LEU A 5 -4.03 -17.95 -20.22
C LEU A 5 -3.40 -17.02 -21.28
N LEU A 6 -4.00 -16.91 -22.48
CA LEU A 6 -3.52 -15.98 -23.51
C LEU A 6 -3.58 -14.53 -23.05
N PHE A 7 -4.70 -14.09 -22.44
CA PHE A 7 -4.84 -12.74 -21.92
C PHE A 7 -3.85 -12.46 -20.78
N LEU A 8 -3.61 -13.44 -19.92
CA LEU A 8 -2.64 -13.32 -18.84
C LEU A 8 -1.19 -13.21 -19.36
N ILE A 9 -0.82 -14.00 -20.37
CA ILE A 9 0.49 -13.90 -21.02
C ILE A 9 0.65 -12.52 -21.69
N LEU A 10 -0.38 -12.05 -22.41
CA LEU A 10 -0.36 -10.73 -23.04
C LEU A 10 -0.15 -9.63 -21.98
N TYR A 11 -0.85 -9.72 -20.85
CA TYR A 11 -0.67 -8.80 -19.74
C TYR A 11 0.77 -8.81 -19.21
N PHE A 12 1.38 -9.99 -18.98
CA PHE A 12 2.77 -10.08 -18.52
C PHE A 12 3.77 -9.52 -19.53
N VAL A 13 3.55 -9.76 -20.83
CA VAL A 13 4.39 -9.19 -21.90
C VAL A 13 4.31 -7.66 -21.92
N VAL A 14 3.12 -7.08 -21.71
CA VAL A 14 2.94 -5.62 -21.63
C VAL A 14 3.69 -5.07 -20.42
N MET A 15 3.57 -5.70 -19.24
CA MET A 15 4.27 -5.26 -18.02
C MET A 15 5.79 -5.32 -18.19
N ALA A 16 6.32 -6.42 -18.71
CA ALA A 16 7.74 -6.56 -19.01
C ALA A 16 8.21 -5.51 -20.04
N GLY A 17 7.39 -5.25 -21.08
CA GLY A 17 7.66 -4.24 -22.10
C GLY A 17 7.79 -2.83 -21.52
N ILE A 18 6.90 -2.44 -20.59
CA ILE A 18 7.00 -1.16 -19.87
C ILE A 18 8.30 -1.10 -19.04
N GLY A 19 8.64 -2.18 -18.33
CA GLY A 19 9.89 -2.28 -17.58
C GLY A 19 11.13 -2.05 -18.45
N VAL A 20 11.20 -2.70 -19.60
CA VAL A 20 12.30 -2.52 -20.55
C VAL A 20 12.33 -1.11 -21.14
N TRP A 21 11.15 -0.57 -21.50
CA TRP A 21 11.05 0.80 -22.06
C TRP A 21 11.56 1.87 -21.10
N THR A 22 11.25 1.72 -19.81
CA THR A 22 11.64 2.70 -18.77
C THR A 22 13.10 2.60 -18.35
N THR A 23 13.79 1.47 -18.59
CA THR A 23 15.17 1.21 -18.13
C THR A 23 16.17 2.30 -18.57
N ARG A 24 16.04 2.80 -19.79
CA ARG A 24 16.95 3.83 -20.33
C ARG A 24 16.84 5.17 -19.58
N ARG A 25 15.68 5.47 -19.02
CA ARG A 25 15.41 6.73 -18.29
C ARG A 25 15.69 6.63 -16.79
N SER A 26 15.54 5.44 -16.21
CA SER A 26 15.69 5.23 -14.77
C SER A 26 17.10 4.94 -14.29
N SER A 27 18.09 4.83 -15.19
CA SER A 27 19.48 4.46 -14.86
C SER A 27 20.46 5.62 -14.90
N THR A 28 20.02 6.86 -15.01
CA THR A 28 20.88 8.04 -15.17
C THR A 28 21.39 8.58 -13.84
N SER A 29 20.56 8.56 -12.79
CA SER A 29 20.93 9.01 -11.44
C SER A 29 20.23 8.19 -10.35
N THR A 30 20.71 8.34 -9.11
CA THR A 30 20.06 7.75 -7.93
C THR A 30 18.64 8.30 -7.75
N GLU A 31 18.41 9.59 -7.99
CA GLU A 31 17.08 10.21 -7.89
C GLU A 31 16.12 9.68 -8.97
N ASP A 32 16.61 9.43 -10.18
CA ASP A 32 15.81 8.83 -11.25
C ASP A 32 15.39 7.41 -10.88
N TYR A 33 16.30 6.61 -10.34
CA TYR A 33 16.02 5.23 -9.97
C TYR A 33 15.07 5.13 -8.76
N LEU A 34 15.25 5.99 -7.74
CA LEU A 34 14.50 5.92 -6.47
C LEU A 34 13.18 6.73 -6.45
N LEU A 35 13.09 7.81 -7.25
CA LEU A 35 11.95 8.75 -7.24
C LEU A 35 11.45 9.15 -8.64
N ALA A 36 11.87 8.44 -9.70
CA ALA A 36 11.54 8.79 -11.10
C ALA A 36 11.88 10.26 -11.44
N GLY A 37 13.00 10.79 -10.90
CA GLY A 37 13.40 12.19 -11.08
C GLY A 37 12.36 13.20 -10.63
N ARG A 38 11.47 12.84 -9.71
CA ARG A 38 10.34 13.65 -9.23
C ARG A 38 9.48 14.20 -10.38
N SER A 39 9.14 13.35 -11.35
CA SER A 39 8.50 13.77 -12.61
C SER A 39 7.02 13.39 -12.72
N LEU A 40 6.44 12.72 -11.69
CA LEU A 40 5.11 12.14 -11.79
C LEU A 40 4.00 13.19 -11.81
N GLY A 41 3.13 13.09 -12.81
CA GLY A 41 1.91 13.90 -12.94
C GLY A 41 0.73 13.35 -12.13
N PRO A 42 -0.44 14.06 -12.12
CA PRO A 42 -1.56 13.76 -11.23
C PRO A 42 -2.15 12.35 -11.40
N ALA A 43 -2.42 11.94 -12.63
CA ALA A 43 -3.04 10.63 -12.92
C ALA A 43 -2.12 9.47 -12.55
N VAL A 44 -0.82 9.56 -12.92
CA VAL A 44 0.16 8.52 -12.59
C VAL A 44 0.36 8.43 -11.08
N THR A 45 0.49 9.59 -10.39
CA THR A 45 0.62 9.62 -8.93
C THR A 45 -0.58 8.98 -8.24
N ALA A 46 -1.81 9.33 -8.66
CA ALA A 46 -3.04 8.81 -8.08
C ALA A 46 -3.15 7.30 -8.29
N LEU A 47 -3.10 6.84 -9.54
CA LEU A 47 -3.33 5.45 -9.88
C LEU A 47 -2.21 4.55 -9.37
N ARG A 48 -0.96 5.03 -9.36
CA ARG A 48 0.14 4.32 -8.68
C ARG A 48 -0.12 4.20 -7.17
N LEU A 49 -0.51 5.28 -6.50
CA LEU A 49 -0.80 5.26 -5.06
C LEU A 49 -1.95 4.30 -4.76
N GLN A 50 -3.01 4.33 -5.56
CA GLN A 50 -4.18 3.47 -5.33
C GLN A 50 -3.87 2.00 -5.66
N SER A 51 -3.26 1.69 -6.80
CA SER A 51 -2.97 0.30 -7.17
C SER A 51 -2.00 -0.37 -6.20
N SER A 52 -0.96 0.34 -5.74
CA SER A 52 -0.02 -0.20 -4.76
C SER A 52 -0.60 -0.36 -3.34
N SER A 53 -1.72 0.31 -3.06
CA SER A 53 -2.47 0.15 -1.82
C SER A 53 -3.50 -0.98 -1.91
N MET A 54 -4.10 -1.19 -3.08
CA MET A 54 -5.12 -2.20 -3.36
C MET A 54 -4.45 -3.53 -3.75
N SER A 55 -3.93 -4.23 -2.76
CA SER A 55 -3.14 -5.46 -2.93
C SER A 55 -3.99 -6.69 -3.28
N GLY A 56 -3.34 -7.84 -3.36
CA GLY A 56 -4.01 -9.14 -3.41
C GLY A 56 -5.05 -9.34 -2.30
N TYR A 57 -4.93 -8.58 -1.19
CA TYR A 57 -5.95 -8.52 -0.15
C TYR A 57 -7.34 -8.21 -0.70
N MET A 58 -7.49 -7.31 -1.67
CA MET A 58 -8.79 -6.93 -2.21
C MET A 58 -9.51 -8.08 -2.91
N PHE A 59 -8.78 -8.99 -3.55
CA PHE A 59 -9.37 -10.13 -4.23
C PHE A 59 -9.51 -11.38 -3.36
N LEU A 60 -8.56 -11.60 -2.44
CA LEU A 60 -8.60 -12.74 -1.53
C LEU A 60 -9.27 -12.34 -0.20
N GLY A 61 -8.66 -11.44 0.57
CA GLY A 61 -9.10 -11.10 1.91
C GLY A 61 -10.43 -10.37 1.98
N ALA A 62 -10.66 -9.35 1.14
CA ALA A 62 -11.91 -8.61 1.13
C ALA A 62 -13.07 -9.46 0.58
N GLY A 63 -12.81 -10.30 -0.45
CA GLY A 63 -13.76 -11.27 -0.95
C GLY A 63 -14.14 -12.31 0.11
N SER A 64 -13.15 -12.87 0.80
CA SER A 64 -13.34 -13.81 1.90
C SER A 64 -14.16 -13.20 3.04
N LEU A 65 -13.84 -11.95 3.41
CA LEU A 65 -14.54 -11.24 4.47
C LEU A 65 -16.02 -10.98 4.10
N GLY A 66 -16.29 -10.60 2.85
CA GLY A 66 -17.65 -10.48 2.33
C GLY A 66 -18.40 -11.80 2.35
N TYR A 67 -17.75 -12.91 1.99
CA TYR A 67 -18.32 -14.25 1.98
C TYR A 67 -18.67 -14.75 3.40
N THR A 68 -17.77 -14.57 4.35
CA THR A 68 -17.89 -15.12 5.70
C THR A 68 -18.65 -14.22 6.67
N GLN A 69 -18.50 -12.88 6.55
CA GLN A 69 -19.00 -11.89 7.50
C GLN A 69 -19.97 -10.88 6.87
N GLY A 70 -20.29 -11.03 5.59
CA GLY A 70 -21.23 -10.14 4.90
C GLY A 70 -20.81 -8.68 4.97
N TYR A 71 -21.74 -7.81 5.35
CA TYR A 71 -21.52 -6.35 5.39
C TYR A 71 -20.60 -5.86 6.51
N PHE A 72 -20.16 -6.72 7.43
CA PHE A 72 -19.10 -6.34 8.36
C PHE A 72 -17.83 -5.88 7.62
N GLY A 73 -17.52 -6.50 6.48
CA GLY A 73 -16.39 -6.10 5.62
C GLY A 73 -16.45 -4.63 5.17
N MET A 74 -17.62 -4.00 5.13
CA MET A 74 -17.77 -2.61 4.75
C MET A 74 -17.12 -1.61 5.72
N TRP A 75 -16.81 -2.00 6.97
CA TRP A 75 -16.02 -1.15 7.87
C TRP A 75 -14.60 -0.91 7.33
N TYR A 76 -13.96 -1.95 6.79
CA TYR A 76 -12.67 -1.83 6.10
C TYR A 76 -12.81 -0.98 4.83
N ALA A 77 -13.85 -1.23 4.04
CA ALA A 77 -14.13 -0.44 2.83
C ALA A 77 -14.32 1.05 3.13
N LEU A 78 -15.07 1.40 4.19
CA LEU A 78 -15.28 2.80 4.61
C LEU A 78 -13.97 3.48 5.00
N GLY A 79 -13.08 2.76 5.70
CA GLY A 79 -11.74 3.25 6.02
C GLY A 79 -10.93 3.54 4.75
N ASP A 80 -10.94 2.62 3.82
CA ASP A 80 -10.16 2.65 2.59
C ASP A 80 -10.64 3.73 1.59
N LEU A 81 -11.96 3.97 1.52
CA LEU A 81 -12.53 5.04 0.69
C LEU A 81 -11.90 6.41 0.98
N GLY A 82 -11.61 6.69 2.27
CA GLY A 82 -10.98 7.94 2.69
C GLY A 82 -9.45 7.93 2.65
N GLY A 83 -8.83 6.74 2.72
CA GLY A 83 -7.41 6.58 3.04
C GLY A 83 -6.46 7.25 2.07
N GLY A 84 -6.63 7.02 0.77
CA GLY A 84 -5.78 7.63 -0.26
C GLY A 84 -5.93 9.16 -0.33
N ILE A 85 -7.15 9.68 -0.16
CA ILE A 85 -7.42 11.12 -0.16
C ILE A 85 -6.84 11.77 1.10
N MET A 86 -7.01 11.13 2.25
CA MET A 86 -6.46 11.59 3.52
C MET A 86 -4.94 11.65 3.46
N ASN A 87 -4.30 10.63 2.89
CA ASN A 87 -2.86 10.55 2.72
C ASN A 87 -2.34 11.73 1.86
N LEU A 88 -2.94 11.95 0.69
CA LEU A 88 -2.61 13.08 -0.19
C LEU A 88 -2.83 14.44 0.50
N SER A 89 -3.93 14.60 1.24
CA SER A 89 -4.29 15.86 1.90
C SER A 89 -3.38 16.19 3.08
N ILE A 90 -3.05 15.20 3.90
CA ILE A 90 -2.25 15.40 5.12
C ILE A 90 -0.77 15.49 4.79
N LEU A 91 -0.24 14.55 3.98
CA LEU A 91 1.21 14.48 3.72
C LEU A 91 1.60 15.15 2.41
N GLY A 92 0.84 14.94 1.34
CA GLY A 92 1.26 15.11 -0.04
C GLY A 92 2.02 16.39 -0.33
N ARG A 93 1.37 17.54 -0.20
CA ARG A 93 1.97 18.85 -0.55
C ARG A 93 3.16 19.21 0.34
N ARG A 94 3.01 19.08 1.66
CA ARG A 94 4.07 19.46 2.61
C ARG A 94 5.26 18.53 2.51
N MET A 95 5.03 17.24 2.38
CA MET A 95 6.09 16.26 2.24
C MET A 95 6.86 16.43 0.93
N ARG A 96 6.16 16.76 -0.18
CA ARG A 96 6.81 17.05 -1.46
C ARG A 96 7.80 18.23 -1.33
N LYS A 97 7.37 19.34 -0.72
CA LYS A 97 8.23 20.52 -0.49
C LYS A 97 9.39 20.22 0.46
N LEU A 98 9.08 19.60 1.61
CA LEU A 98 10.09 19.30 2.63
C LEU A 98 11.12 18.29 2.16
N SER A 99 10.71 17.21 1.48
CA SER A 99 11.65 16.20 1.00
C SER A 99 12.61 16.75 -0.06
N GLN A 100 12.16 17.67 -0.91
CA GLN A 100 13.02 18.35 -1.87
C GLN A 100 14.00 19.29 -1.17
N ARG A 101 13.52 20.12 -0.24
CA ARG A 101 14.37 21.06 0.50
C ARG A 101 15.43 20.36 1.36
N LEU A 102 15.08 19.21 1.94
CA LEU A 102 16.00 18.41 2.76
C LEU A 102 16.88 17.46 1.94
N GLY A 103 16.70 17.40 0.62
CA GLY A 103 17.48 16.52 -0.27
C GLY A 103 17.26 15.03 0.00
N SER A 104 16.07 14.64 0.50
CA SER A 104 15.80 13.26 0.87
C SER A 104 15.30 12.45 -0.33
N LEU A 105 15.84 11.24 -0.53
CA LEU A 105 15.49 10.34 -1.62
C LEU A 105 14.68 9.11 -1.17
N THR A 106 14.66 8.80 0.13
CA THR A 106 13.81 7.74 0.69
C THR A 106 12.89 8.30 1.78
N SER A 107 11.80 7.60 2.04
CA SER A 107 10.86 7.98 3.11
C SER A 107 11.50 7.88 4.51
N ILE A 108 12.45 6.97 4.71
CA ILE A 108 13.20 6.79 5.96
C ILE A 108 14.29 7.87 6.10
N GLU A 109 15.03 8.16 5.03
CA GLU A 109 16.00 9.26 5.00
C GLU A 109 15.33 10.61 5.28
N TYR A 110 14.10 10.80 4.79
CA TYR A 110 13.30 11.98 5.09
C TYR A 110 13.07 12.15 6.60
N LEU A 111 12.77 11.08 7.34
CA LEU A 111 12.62 11.14 8.79
C LEU A 111 13.94 11.51 9.48
N GLU A 112 15.08 10.91 9.07
CA GLU A 112 16.39 11.29 9.63
C GLU A 112 16.70 12.78 9.38
N HIS A 113 16.52 13.25 8.15
CA HIS A 113 16.81 14.65 7.79
C HIS A 113 15.87 15.61 8.51
N ARG A 114 14.59 15.25 8.65
CA ARG A 114 13.59 16.08 9.37
C ARG A 114 13.84 16.16 10.86
N TYR A 115 14.22 15.06 11.49
CA TYR A 115 14.47 15.00 12.93
C TYR A 115 15.93 15.23 13.31
N ARG A 116 16.83 15.36 12.33
CA ARG A 116 18.28 15.60 12.51
C ARG A 116 18.94 14.59 13.45
N SER A 117 18.58 13.30 13.32
CA SER A 117 19.14 12.25 14.18
C SER A 117 19.26 10.92 13.45
N ALA A 118 20.47 10.35 13.44
CA ALA A 118 20.73 9.02 12.89
C ALA A 118 19.94 7.90 13.63
N TRP A 119 19.63 8.09 14.91
CA TRP A 119 18.82 7.13 15.66
C TRP A 119 17.43 6.94 15.07
N VAL A 120 16.86 7.97 14.46
CA VAL A 120 15.58 7.85 13.76
C VAL A 120 15.67 6.85 12.62
N ARG A 121 16.76 6.90 11.80
CA ARG A 121 16.97 5.94 10.70
C ARG A 121 17.32 4.54 11.23
N ILE A 122 18.17 4.46 12.28
CA ILE A 122 18.55 3.18 12.90
C ILE A 122 17.32 2.38 13.38
N ILE A 123 16.32 3.05 13.93
CA ILE A 123 15.09 2.42 14.41
C ILE A 123 14.09 2.22 13.26
N ALA A 124 13.92 3.22 12.39
CA ALA A 124 12.93 3.18 11.32
C ALA A 124 13.25 2.12 10.25
N ALA A 125 14.51 2.00 9.81
CA ALA A 125 14.87 1.13 8.70
C ALA A 125 14.62 -0.36 8.99
N PRO A 126 15.02 -0.95 10.14
CA PRO A 126 14.71 -2.35 10.44
C PRO A 126 13.21 -2.63 10.58
N ILE A 127 12.45 -1.73 11.24
CA ILE A 127 10.98 -1.89 11.39
C ILE A 127 10.33 -1.88 10.00
N ALA A 128 10.66 -0.89 9.16
CA ALA A 128 10.11 -0.77 7.82
C ALA A 128 10.49 -1.97 6.95
N LEU A 129 11.78 -2.36 6.93
CA LEU A 129 12.27 -3.48 6.11
C LEU A 129 11.60 -4.80 6.50
N GLY A 130 11.51 -5.09 7.81
CA GLY A 130 10.88 -6.32 8.31
C GLY A 130 9.41 -6.42 7.92
N CYS A 131 8.63 -5.35 8.15
CA CYS A 131 7.22 -5.33 7.80
C CYS A 131 6.98 -5.36 6.29
N LEU A 132 7.77 -4.60 5.51
CA LEU A 132 7.69 -4.62 4.04
C LEU A 132 8.02 -6.01 3.50
N PHE A 133 9.01 -6.70 4.05
CA PHE A 133 9.35 -8.06 3.66
C PHE A 133 8.20 -9.06 3.90
N LEU A 134 7.56 -9.00 5.07
CA LEU A 134 6.38 -9.83 5.37
C LEU A 134 5.21 -9.53 4.41
N TYR A 135 5.04 -8.27 4.07
CA TYR A 135 3.99 -7.88 3.13
C TYR A 135 4.33 -8.34 1.69
N VAL A 136 5.59 -8.21 1.24
CA VAL A 136 6.06 -8.78 -0.05
C VAL A 136 5.81 -10.28 -0.10
N LEU A 137 6.15 -11.01 0.98
CA LEU A 137 5.93 -12.44 1.09
C LEU A 137 4.46 -12.81 0.86
N SER A 138 3.53 -12.07 1.47
CA SER A 138 2.10 -12.29 1.26
C SER A 138 1.67 -12.10 -0.20
N GLN A 139 2.24 -11.11 -0.89
CA GLN A 139 1.95 -10.85 -2.31
C GLN A 139 2.53 -11.95 -3.22
N PHE A 140 3.69 -12.49 -2.89
CA PHE A 140 4.26 -13.62 -3.63
C PHE A 140 3.38 -14.87 -3.50
N VAL A 141 2.93 -15.18 -2.28
CA VAL A 141 1.98 -16.28 -2.05
C VAL A 141 0.68 -16.06 -2.83
N ALA A 142 0.10 -14.85 -2.73
CA ALA A 142 -1.11 -14.49 -3.48
C ALA A 142 -0.93 -14.65 -5.00
N GLY A 143 0.22 -14.23 -5.55
CA GLY A 143 0.57 -14.40 -6.95
C GLY A 143 0.70 -15.86 -7.37
N GLY A 144 1.32 -16.69 -6.54
CA GLY A 144 1.42 -18.13 -6.74
C GLY A 144 0.05 -18.81 -6.76
N VAL A 145 -0.80 -18.53 -5.76
CA VAL A 145 -2.17 -19.06 -5.68
C VAL A 145 -3.01 -18.58 -6.86
N GLY A 146 -2.96 -17.28 -7.17
CA GLY A 146 -3.73 -16.71 -8.29
C GLY A 146 -3.34 -17.30 -9.63
N LEU A 147 -2.05 -17.46 -9.93
CA LEU A 147 -1.60 -18.05 -11.18
C LEU A 147 -1.91 -19.56 -11.24
N ALA A 148 -1.74 -20.29 -10.14
CA ALA A 148 -2.07 -21.72 -10.06
C ALA A 148 -3.55 -21.99 -10.34
N SER A 149 -4.45 -21.14 -9.81
CA SER A 149 -5.91 -21.29 -10.00
C SER A 149 -6.36 -21.17 -11.47
N VAL A 150 -5.60 -20.40 -12.28
CA VAL A 150 -5.92 -20.20 -13.72
C VAL A 150 -5.27 -21.25 -14.60
N THR A 151 -4.02 -21.61 -14.28
CA THR A 151 -3.21 -22.46 -15.16
C THR A 151 -3.37 -23.94 -14.84
N GLY A 152 -3.77 -24.28 -13.62
CA GLY A 152 -3.73 -25.64 -13.08
C GLY A 152 -2.31 -26.14 -12.79
N TRP A 153 -1.31 -25.26 -12.81
CA TRP A 153 0.07 -25.60 -12.45
C TRP A 153 0.21 -25.77 -10.93
N ASN A 154 1.28 -26.43 -10.52
CA ASN A 154 1.58 -26.50 -9.08
C ASN A 154 1.92 -25.10 -8.53
N PHE A 155 1.78 -24.97 -7.22
CA PHE A 155 1.98 -23.70 -6.52
C PHE A 155 3.41 -23.14 -6.71
N GLU A 156 4.43 -24.02 -6.59
CA GLU A 156 5.83 -23.59 -6.64
C GLU A 156 6.19 -22.99 -8.02
N LEU A 157 5.77 -23.64 -9.11
CA LEU A 157 6.01 -23.14 -10.45
C LEU A 157 5.29 -21.82 -10.69
N SER A 158 4.03 -21.74 -10.24
CA SER A 158 3.21 -20.53 -10.35
C SER A 158 3.80 -19.38 -9.55
N LEU A 159 4.27 -19.64 -8.33
CA LEU A 159 4.96 -18.67 -7.47
C LEU A 159 6.23 -18.12 -8.14
N ILE A 160 7.07 -19.01 -8.68
CA ILE A 160 8.34 -18.63 -9.33
C ILE A 160 8.07 -17.78 -10.56
N ILE A 161 7.09 -18.15 -11.39
CA ILE A 161 6.77 -17.41 -12.62
C ILE A 161 6.16 -16.04 -12.29
N ALA A 162 5.15 -15.98 -11.40
CA ALA A 162 4.52 -14.74 -11.00
C ALA A 162 5.53 -13.76 -10.38
N THR A 163 6.34 -14.23 -9.43
CA THR A 163 7.39 -13.43 -8.79
C THR A 163 8.48 -13.04 -9.78
N GLY A 164 8.88 -13.96 -10.68
CA GLY A 164 9.90 -13.68 -11.69
C GLY A 164 9.54 -12.51 -12.60
N VAL A 165 8.28 -12.38 -13.01
CA VAL A 165 7.80 -11.24 -13.81
C VAL A 165 7.89 -9.94 -13.00
N ILE A 166 7.46 -9.94 -11.74
CA ILE A 166 7.54 -8.77 -10.85
C ILE A 166 9.00 -8.31 -10.69
N VAL A 167 9.87 -9.26 -10.37
CA VAL A 167 11.31 -9.01 -10.16
C VAL A 167 11.96 -8.44 -11.42
N LEU A 168 11.62 -8.98 -12.59
CA LEU A 168 12.22 -8.58 -13.87
C LEU A 168 12.04 -7.08 -14.13
N TYR A 169 10.82 -6.57 -14.12
CA TYR A 169 10.61 -5.16 -14.45
C TYR A 169 10.98 -4.20 -13.31
N THR A 170 10.84 -4.64 -12.04
CA THR A 170 11.28 -3.85 -10.88
C THR A 170 12.80 -3.68 -10.86
N PHE A 171 13.53 -4.76 -11.10
CA PHE A 171 14.99 -4.78 -11.21
C PHE A 171 15.52 -3.87 -12.33
N LEU A 172 14.87 -3.94 -13.50
CA LEU A 172 15.32 -3.19 -14.69
C LEU A 172 15.03 -1.69 -14.57
N GLY A 173 13.80 -1.33 -14.20
CA GLY A 173 13.28 0.01 -14.42
C GLY A 173 13.13 0.89 -13.17
N GLY A 174 13.37 0.38 -11.96
CA GLY A 174 13.25 1.15 -10.71
C GLY A 174 11.87 1.83 -10.53
N TYR A 175 11.84 2.98 -9.86
CA TYR A 175 10.60 3.67 -9.51
C TYR A 175 9.77 4.14 -10.71
N LEU A 176 10.42 4.52 -11.81
CA LEU A 176 9.72 4.96 -13.03
C LEU A 176 8.95 3.81 -13.68
N ALA A 177 9.55 2.62 -13.74
CA ALA A 177 8.89 1.42 -14.24
C ALA A 177 7.67 1.08 -13.37
N VAL A 178 7.87 0.99 -12.06
CA VAL A 178 6.80 0.73 -11.10
C VAL A 178 5.67 1.75 -11.26
N ALA A 179 5.96 3.05 -11.39
CA ALA A 179 4.92 4.06 -11.52
C ALA A 179 4.06 3.90 -12.79
N TYR A 180 4.65 3.53 -13.92
CA TYR A 180 3.91 3.33 -15.18
C TYR A 180 3.23 1.97 -15.26
N THR A 181 3.84 0.90 -14.73
CA THR A 181 3.16 -0.40 -14.61
C THR A 181 1.95 -0.28 -13.69
N ASP A 182 2.09 0.35 -12.53
CA ASP A 182 1.03 0.61 -11.57
C ASP A 182 -0.13 1.42 -12.19
N PHE A 183 0.19 2.42 -13.00
CA PHE A 183 -0.82 3.20 -13.72
C PHE A 183 -1.67 2.32 -14.66
N VAL A 184 -1.04 1.45 -15.45
CA VAL A 184 -1.74 0.51 -16.33
C VAL A 184 -2.48 -0.54 -15.53
N GLN A 185 -1.86 -1.07 -14.49
CA GLN A 185 -2.44 -2.05 -13.58
C GLN A 185 -3.69 -1.54 -12.89
N ALA A 186 -3.71 -0.29 -12.43
CA ALA A 186 -4.91 0.31 -11.85
C ALA A 186 -6.09 0.31 -12.82
N ILE A 187 -5.85 0.59 -14.10
CA ILE A 187 -6.91 0.56 -15.13
C ILE A 187 -7.42 -0.88 -15.34
N VAL A 188 -6.49 -1.85 -15.45
CA VAL A 188 -6.84 -3.27 -15.60
C VAL A 188 -7.62 -3.77 -14.40
N MET A 189 -7.19 -3.42 -13.17
CA MET A 189 -7.87 -3.74 -11.93
C MET A 189 -9.31 -3.22 -11.92
N LEU A 190 -9.49 -1.94 -12.27
CA LEU A 190 -10.80 -1.30 -12.26
C LEU A 190 -11.74 -1.97 -13.27
N VAL A 191 -11.28 -2.20 -14.49
CA VAL A 191 -12.08 -2.86 -15.53
C VAL A 191 -12.48 -4.27 -15.12
N GLY A 192 -11.53 -5.08 -14.66
CA GLY A 192 -11.81 -6.45 -14.23
C GLY A 192 -12.73 -6.53 -13.02
N MET A 193 -12.53 -5.67 -12.01
CA MET A 193 -13.35 -5.63 -10.81
C MET A 193 -14.80 -5.21 -11.11
N LEU A 194 -14.99 -4.19 -11.93
CA LEU A 194 -16.33 -3.75 -12.33
C LEU A 194 -17.04 -4.80 -13.18
N TRP A 195 -16.29 -5.50 -14.05
CA TRP A 195 -16.89 -6.53 -14.87
C TRP A 195 -17.40 -7.71 -14.05
N ILE A 196 -16.57 -8.23 -13.13
CA ILE A 196 -17.02 -9.33 -12.26
C ILE A 196 -18.14 -8.89 -11.32
N LEU A 197 -18.13 -7.65 -10.79
CA LEU A 197 -19.23 -7.12 -9.99
C LEU A 197 -20.55 -7.12 -10.77
N ILE A 198 -20.54 -6.59 -11.99
CA ILE A 198 -21.74 -6.54 -12.84
C ILE A 198 -22.23 -7.96 -13.14
N ALA A 199 -21.34 -8.88 -13.51
CA ALA A 199 -21.71 -10.27 -13.77
C ALA A 199 -22.25 -10.99 -12.53
N THR A 200 -21.66 -10.76 -11.37
CA THR A 200 -22.15 -11.28 -10.08
C THR A 200 -23.56 -10.77 -9.76
N LEU A 201 -23.77 -9.46 -9.93
CA LEU A 201 -25.08 -8.85 -9.73
C LEU A 201 -26.14 -9.44 -10.69
N GLN A 202 -25.79 -9.64 -11.95
CA GLN A 202 -26.70 -10.29 -12.92
C GLN A 202 -27.02 -11.73 -12.53
N ALA A 203 -26.03 -12.49 -12.06
CA ALA A 203 -26.22 -13.90 -11.66
C ALA A 203 -27.13 -14.05 -10.44
N VAL A 204 -27.08 -13.12 -9.48
CA VAL A 204 -27.99 -13.16 -8.30
C VAL A 204 -29.35 -12.54 -8.54
N GLY A 205 -29.58 -11.86 -9.69
CA GLY A 205 -30.85 -11.20 -10.04
C GLY A 205 -30.91 -9.71 -9.68
N GLY A 206 -29.77 -9.06 -9.52
CA GLY A 206 -29.62 -7.66 -9.12
C GLY A 206 -29.34 -7.46 -7.64
N PHE A 207 -28.99 -6.23 -7.27
CA PHE A 207 -28.56 -5.89 -5.90
C PHE A 207 -29.62 -6.20 -4.84
N ALA A 208 -30.88 -5.82 -5.07
CA ALA A 208 -31.98 -6.06 -4.12
C ALA A 208 -32.28 -7.55 -3.93
N GLU A 209 -32.33 -8.29 -5.04
CA GLU A 209 -32.58 -9.73 -5.03
C GLU A 209 -31.42 -10.51 -4.44
N GLY A 210 -30.19 -10.12 -4.72
CA GLY A 210 -28.99 -10.68 -4.10
C GLY A 210 -29.03 -10.54 -2.57
N ASN A 211 -29.34 -9.34 -2.06
CA ASN A 211 -29.51 -9.11 -0.62
C ASN A 211 -30.64 -9.95 -0.02
N ARG A 212 -31.77 -10.07 -0.72
CA ARG A 212 -32.86 -10.92 -0.27
C ARG A 212 -32.42 -12.38 -0.10
N LYS A 213 -31.65 -12.90 -1.08
CA LYS A 213 -31.11 -14.27 -1.02
C LYS A 213 -30.08 -14.45 0.08
N VAL A 214 -29.14 -13.51 0.26
CA VAL A 214 -28.19 -13.51 1.37
C VAL A 214 -28.93 -13.51 2.71
N GLY A 215 -29.94 -12.67 2.88
CA GLY A 215 -30.75 -12.61 4.10
C GLY A 215 -31.55 -13.90 4.38
N GLN A 216 -31.90 -14.67 3.35
CA GLN A 216 -32.53 -15.99 3.53
C GLN A 216 -31.54 -17.05 4.03
N ILE A 217 -30.24 -16.92 3.69
CA ILE A 217 -29.19 -17.80 4.22
C ILE A 217 -28.89 -17.42 5.68
N ASN A 218 -28.61 -16.14 5.92
CA ASN A 218 -28.38 -15.61 7.27
C ASN A 218 -28.65 -14.09 7.28
N GLN A 219 -29.69 -13.67 8.00
CA GLN A 219 -30.10 -12.26 8.06
C GLN A 219 -29.03 -11.36 8.70
N ASN A 220 -28.18 -11.91 9.59
CA ASN A 220 -27.12 -11.16 10.25
C ASN A 220 -26.03 -10.68 9.26
N LEU A 221 -25.83 -11.38 8.14
CA LEU A 221 -24.87 -10.98 7.09
C LEU A 221 -25.24 -9.65 6.43
N LEU A 222 -26.50 -9.23 6.48
CA LEU A 222 -26.96 -7.92 6.01
C LEU A 222 -26.73 -6.80 7.02
N THR A 223 -26.23 -7.13 8.20
CA THR A 223 -25.86 -6.16 9.23
C THR A 223 -24.35 -5.85 9.17
N MET A 224 -23.96 -4.73 9.76
CA MET A 224 -22.55 -4.37 9.89
C MET A 224 -21.85 -5.08 11.09
N TRP A 225 -22.47 -6.15 11.65
CA TRP A 225 -22.01 -6.80 12.88
C TRP A 225 -21.48 -8.22 12.68
N GLY A 226 -21.44 -8.72 11.45
CA GLY A 226 -20.97 -10.05 11.08
C GLY A 226 -22.03 -11.15 11.21
N ALA A 227 -21.69 -12.34 10.72
CA ALA A 227 -22.61 -13.46 10.56
C ALA A 227 -23.34 -13.88 11.85
N ASP A 228 -22.64 -13.85 12.98
CA ASP A 228 -23.15 -14.26 14.30
C ASP A 228 -23.37 -13.06 15.23
N LEU A 229 -23.43 -11.83 14.68
CA LEU A 229 -23.44 -10.56 15.43
C LEU A 229 -22.21 -10.44 16.37
N HIS A 230 -21.16 -11.18 16.09
CA HIS A 230 -19.96 -11.28 16.93
C HIS A 230 -19.34 -9.92 17.23
N TYR A 231 -19.39 -9.01 16.26
CA TYR A 231 -18.77 -7.67 16.39
C TYR A 231 -19.71 -6.60 16.96
N GLN A 232 -20.93 -6.98 17.37
CA GLN A 232 -21.87 -6.03 17.97
C GLN A 232 -21.35 -5.51 19.31
N GLY A 233 -21.17 -4.19 19.39
CA GLY A 233 -20.59 -3.54 20.58
C GLY A 233 -19.07 -3.58 20.66
N GLN A 234 -18.38 -4.26 19.74
CA GLN A 234 -16.90 -4.30 19.70
C GLN A 234 -16.32 -3.10 18.95
N TRP A 235 -16.57 -1.90 19.46
CA TRP A 235 -16.16 -0.66 18.83
C TRP A 235 -14.63 -0.53 18.64
N GLY A 236 -13.84 -1.18 19.49
CA GLY A 236 -12.38 -1.20 19.35
C GLY A 236 -11.91 -1.96 18.10
N VAL A 237 -12.59 -3.05 17.72
CA VAL A 237 -12.32 -3.79 16.49
C VAL A 237 -12.78 -3.00 15.27
N ILE A 238 -13.98 -2.40 15.33
CA ILE A 238 -14.52 -1.58 14.24
C ILE A 238 -13.64 -0.36 13.98
N LEU A 239 -13.19 0.31 15.03
CA LEU A 239 -12.25 1.44 14.92
C LEU A 239 -10.94 1.00 14.26
N GLY A 240 -10.41 -0.18 14.62
CA GLY A 240 -9.24 -0.76 13.98
C GLY A 240 -9.47 -1.02 12.50
N ALA A 241 -10.57 -1.66 12.14
CA ALA A 241 -10.94 -1.91 10.74
C ALA A 241 -11.00 -0.62 9.90
N LEU A 242 -11.57 0.44 10.47
CA LEU A 242 -11.58 1.77 9.85
C LEU A 242 -10.18 2.38 9.75
N MET A 243 -9.35 2.21 10.78
CA MET A 243 -8.04 2.87 10.87
C MET A 243 -6.98 2.23 9.97
N ILE A 244 -7.02 0.91 9.76
CA ILE A 244 -5.97 0.18 9.01
C ILE A 244 -5.79 0.78 7.62
N PHE A 245 -6.86 0.95 6.87
CA PHE A 245 -6.84 1.45 5.49
C PHE A 245 -7.20 2.94 5.36
N SER A 246 -7.32 3.69 6.46
CA SER A 246 -7.44 5.15 6.45
C SER A 246 -6.18 5.82 7.00
N ILE A 247 -6.11 5.99 8.30
CA ILE A 247 -4.97 6.61 9.00
C ILE A 247 -3.69 5.78 8.79
N GLY A 248 -3.79 4.45 8.73
CA GLY A 248 -2.66 3.55 8.54
C GLY A 248 -1.83 3.86 7.31
N TYR A 249 -2.45 4.24 6.19
CA TYR A 249 -1.74 4.65 4.96
C TYR A 249 -0.74 5.79 5.16
N LEU A 250 -0.97 6.67 6.15
CA LEU A 250 -0.03 7.75 6.50
C LEU A 250 1.31 7.23 7.05
N GLY A 251 1.34 5.98 7.50
CA GLY A 251 2.52 5.32 8.05
C GLY A 251 3.19 4.32 7.11
N TRP A 252 2.69 4.07 5.90
CA TRP A 252 3.26 3.06 5.01
C TRP A 252 4.36 3.64 4.11
N PRO A 253 5.65 3.26 4.27
CA PRO A 253 6.76 3.86 3.55
C PRO A 253 6.62 3.82 2.03
N HIS A 254 6.10 2.71 1.46
CA HIS A 254 5.90 2.53 0.02
C HIS A 254 4.79 3.42 -0.56
N VAL A 255 3.80 3.80 0.26
CA VAL A 255 2.77 4.78 -0.09
C VAL A 255 3.30 6.20 0.05
N VAL A 256 3.94 6.49 1.19
CA VAL A 256 4.45 7.80 1.56
C VAL A 256 5.49 8.32 0.57
N VAL A 257 6.36 7.46 0.03
CA VAL A 257 7.36 7.84 -0.98
C VAL A 257 6.74 8.41 -2.26
N SER A 258 5.48 8.07 -2.57
CA SER A 258 4.76 8.60 -3.74
C SER A 258 4.62 10.12 -3.70
N HIS A 259 4.51 10.70 -2.49
CA HIS A 259 4.45 12.15 -2.32
C HIS A 259 5.76 12.84 -2.70
N MET A 260 6.89 12.15 -2.48
CA MET A 260 8.21 12.68 -2.81
C MET A 260 8.49 12.67 -4.32
N ALA A 261 7.87 11.76 -5.06
CA ALA A 261 8.07 11.54 -6.49
C ALA A 261 7.22 12.45 -7.40
N MET A 262 6.27 13.22 -6.86
CA MET A 262 5.44 14.15 -7.63
C MET A 262 6.28 15.24 -8.30
N LYS A 263 5.87 15.66 -9.51
CA LYS A 263 6.54 16.73 -10.24
C LYS A 263 6.51 18.06 -9.46
N GLN A 264 5.39 18.40 -8.88
CA GLN A 264 5.19 19.65 -8.13
C GLN A 264 4.09 19.48 -7.07
N PRO A 265 4.03 20.33 -6.04
CA PRO A 265 3.04 20.21 -4.95
C PRO A 265 1.58 20.31 -5.39
N SER A 266 1.27 21.05 -6.46
CA SER A 266 -0.08 21.19 -7.02
C SER A 266 -0.65 19.90 -7.61
N VAL A 267 0.21 18.92 -7.94
CA VAL A 267 -0.19 17.57 -8.39
C VAL A 267 -1.17 16.91 -7.41
N VAL A 268 -1.06 17.21 -6.11
CA VAL A 268 -1.92 16.67 -5.05
C VAL A 268 -3.41 16.87 -5.32
N ARG A 269 -3.82 18.02 -5.87
CA ARG A 269 -5.25 18.32 -6.14
C ARG A 269 -5.83 17.40 -7.20
N GLY A 270 -5.13 17.28 -8.34
CA GLY A 270 -5.55 16.39 -9.42
C GLY A 270 -5.45 14.92 -9.01
N ALA A 271 -4.38 14.53 -8.30
CA ALA A 271 -4.22 13.18 -7.79
C ALA A 271 -5.36 12.80 -6.82
N GLY A 272 -5.80 13.72 -5.95
CA GLY A 272 -6.95 13.50 -5.07
C GLY A 272 -8.24 13.20 -5.83
N ALA A 273 -8.51 13.93 -6.91
CA ALA A 273 -9.71 13.70 -7.74
C ALA A 273 -9.68 12.32 -8.42
N TYR A 274 -8.55 11.95 -9.05
CA TYR A 274 -8.40 10.61 -9.66
C TYR A 274 -8.48 9.49 -8.62
N SER A 275 -7.86 9.66 -7.45
CA SER A 275 -7.95 8.71 -6.34
C SER A 275 -9.37 8.51 -5.87
N MET A 276 -10.14 9.59 -5.74
CA MET A 276 -11.54 9.53 -5.31
C MET A 276 -12.38 8.70 -6.28
N ILE A 277 -12.27 8.98 -7.59
CA ILE A 277 -13.00 8.24 -8.62
C ILE A 277 -12.65 6.74 -8.55
N PHE A 278 -11.36 6.42 -8.50
CA PHE A 278 -10.91 5.02 -8.41
C PHE A 278 -11.47 4.33 -7.17
N ASN A 279 -11.33 4.94 -5.99
CA ASN A 279 -11.74 4.35 -4.73
C ASN A 279 -13.24 4.05 -4.67
N TYR A 280 -14.08 5.02 -5.08
CA TYR A 280 -15.54 4.82 -5.06
C TYR A 280 -16.02 3.72 -6.01
N LEU A 281 -15.31 3.51 -7.13
CA LEU A 281 -15.66 2.47 -8.08
C LEU A 281 -15.10 1.10 -7.70
N PHE A 282 -13.91 1.05 -7.09
CA PHE A 282 -13.18 -0.19 -6.85
C PHE A 282 -13.43 -0.80 -5.47
N ILE A 283 -13.35 0.01 -4.40
CA ILE A 283 -13.25 -0.50 -3.01
C ILE A 283 -14.48 -1.29 -2.54
N PRO A 284 -15.74 -0.88 -2.78
CA PRO A 284 -16.89 -1.65 -2.31
C PRO A 284 -17.08 -2.98 -3.05
N ALA A 285 -16.57 -3.08 -4.29
CA ALA A 285 -16.85 -4.19 -5.17
C ALA A 285 -16.41 -5.57 -4.62
N PRO A 286 -15.18 -5.79 -4.15
CA PRO A 286 -14.77 -7.11 -3.68
C PRO A 286 -15.58 -7.61 -2.48
N TYR A 287 -15.98 -6.74 -1.56
CA TYR A 287 -16.82 -7.11 -0.42
C TYR A 287 -18.23 -7.51 -0.87
N LEU A 288 -18.81 -6.79 -1.84
CA LEU A 288 -20.13 -7.13 -2.41
C LEU A 288 -20.07 -8.44 -3.20
N ILE A 289 -19.03 -8.62 -4.02
CA ILE A 289 -18.84 -9.88 -4.76
C ILE A 289 -18.74 -11.04 -3.78
N GLY A 290 -17.92 -10.90 -2.72
CA GLY A 290 -17.80 -11.90 -1.67
C GLY A 290 -19.13 -12.24 -0.99
N SER A 291 -19.93 -11.23 -0.61
CA SER A 291 -21.24 -11.44 0.01
C SER A 291 -22.22 -12.17 -0.93
N PHE A 292 -22.23 -11.83 -2.22
CA PHE A 292 -23.08 -12.48 -3.20
C PHE A 292 -22.52 -13.83 -3.67
N ALA A 293 -21.22 -14.07 -3.51
CA ALA A 293 -20.60 -15.37 -3.76
C ALA A 293 -21.24 -16.47 -2.91
N LEU A 294 -21.67 -16.17 -1.70
CA LEU A 294 -22.37 -17.11 -0.82
C LEU A 294 -23.67 -17.66 -1.44
N VAL A 295 -24.35 -16.85 -2.27
CA VAL A 295 -25.56 -17.27 -3.01
C VAL A 295 -25.21 -18.15 -4.20
N ILE A 296 -24.09 -17.88 -4.87
CA ILE A 296 -23.68 -18.58 -6.10
C ILE A 296 -22.94 -19.87 -5.75
N LEU A 297 -22.15 -19.86 -4.69
CA LEU A 297 -21.24 -20.91 -4.24
C LEU A 297 -21.41 -21.14 -2.73
N PRO A 298 -22.51 -21.75 -2.28
CA PRO A 298 -22.81 -21.88 -0.84
C PRO A 298 -21.83 -22.78 -0.07
N GLU A 299 -21.13 -23.68 -0.75
CA GLU A 299 -20.20 -24.65 -0.15
C GLU A 299 -18.78 -24.42 -0.70
N LEU A 300 -18.15 -23.30 -0.31
CA LEU A 300 -16.78 -22.98 -0.70
C LEU A 300 -15.81 -23.42 0.40
N ASN A 301 -14.89 -24.33 0.07
CA ASN A 301 -13.91 -24.86 1.06
C ASN A 301 -12.91 -23.79 1.53
N ASP A 302 -12.53 -22.88 0.65
CA ASP A 302 -11.58 -21.81 0.93
C ASP A 302 -12.20 -20.45 0.56
N PRO A 303 -12.68 -19.66 1.53
CA PRO A 303 -13.27 -18.35 1.30
C PRO A 303 -12.35 -17.36 0.57
N GLU A 304 -11.02 -17.48 0.68
CA GLU A 304 -10.08 -16.61 -0.04
C GLU A 304 -10.18 -16.78 -1.57
N GLN A 305 -10.76 -17.89 -2.05
CA GLN A 305 -10.98 -18.14 -3.47
C GLN A 305 -12.35 -17.66 -3.99
N ALA A 306 -13.18 -17.03 -3.16
CA ALA A 306 -14.55 -16.66 -3.51
C ALA A 306 -14.64 -15.88 -4.83
N ILE A 307 -13.84 -14.81 -4.99
CA ILE A 307 -13.85 -13.98 -6.22
C ILE A 307 -13.38 -14.76 -7.44
N PHE A 308 -12.35 -15.59 -7.29
CA PHE A 308 -11.84 -16.42 -8.41
C PHE A 308 -12.89 -17.42 -8.90
N GLN A 309 -13.53 -18.14 -7.98
CA GLN A 309 -14.50 -19.17 -8.35
C GLN A 309 -15.80 -18.57 -8.86
N VAL A 310 -16.23 -17.42 -8.32
CA VAL A 310 -17.36 -16.67 -8.91
C VAL A 310 -17.02 -16.26 -10.34
N ALA A 311 -15.82 -15.72 -10.59
CA ALA A 311 -15.42 -15.34 -11.95
C ALA A 311 -15.51 -16.52 -12.92
N GLN A 312 -15.03 -17.70 -12.51
CA GLN A 312 -15.10 -18.92 -13.34
C GLN A 312 -16.53 -19.41 -13.58
N THR A 313 -17.43 -19.15 -12.61
CA THR A 313 -18.83 -19.62 -12.69
C THR A 313 -19.72 -18.69 -13.53
N VAL A 314 -19.54 -17.36 -13.40
CA VAL A 314 -20.46 -16.39 -14.00
C VAL A 314 -19.97 -15.75 -15.29
N LEU A 315 -18.68 -15.88 -15.63
CA LEU A 315 -18.08 -15.24 -16.79
C LEU A 315 -17.73 -16.22 -17.90
N PRO A 316 -17.81 -15.80 -19.18
CA PRO A 316 -17.25 -16.58 -20.27
C PRO A 316 -15.72 -16.62 -20.18
N SER A 317 -15.11 -17.68 -20.74
CA SER A 317 -13.67 -17.98 -20.59
C SER A 317 -12.73 -16.82 -20.93
N PHE A 318 -13.07 -15.98 -21.93
CA PHE A 318 -12.24 -14.82 -22.28
C PHE A 318 -12.28 -13.72 -21.19
N ALA A 319 -13.46 -13.51 -20.59
CA ALA A 319 -13.64 -12.53 -19.54
C ALA A 319 -12.99 -12.98 -18.22
N VAL A 320 -12.99 -14.28 -17.93
CA VAL A 320 -12.20 -14.86 -16.84
C VAL A 320 -10.73 -14.46 -16.97
N GLY A 321 -10.15 -14.53 -18.18
CA GLY A 321 -8.76 -14.13 -18.41
C GLY A 321 -8.48 -12.65 -18.08
N ILE A 322 -9.40 -11.75 -18.39
CA ILE A 322 -9.28 -10.31 -18.07
C ILE A 322 -9.40 -10.08 -16.56
N VAL A 323 -10.34 -10.74 -15.88
CA VAL A 323 -10.48 -10.65 -14.43
C VAL A 323 -9.23 -11.21 -13.74
N MET A 324 -8.68 -12.31 -14.24
CA MET A 324 -7.44 -12.87 -13.68
C MET A 324 -6.24 -11.95 -13.91
N ALA A 325 -6.17 -11.26 -15.06
CA ALA A 325 -5.18 -10.21 -15.27
C ALA A 325 -5.37 -9.05 -14.27
N ALA A 326 -6.60 -8.70 -13.90
CA ALA A 326 -6.89 -7.67 -12.89
C ALA A 326 -6.46 -8.11 -11.48
N VAL A 327 -6.68 -9.37 -11.13
CA VAL A 327 -6.17 -9.96 -9.88
C VAL A 327 -4.65 -9.91 -9.84
N MET A 328 -3.99 -10.39 -10.90
CA MET A 328 -2.53 -10.33 -10.99
C MET A 328 -2.02 -8.89 -10.98
N ALA A 329 -2.75 -7.95 -11.58
CA ALA A 329 -2.42 -6.52 -11.53
C ALA A 329 -2.40 -5.98 -10.10
N ALA A 330 -3.41 -6.31 -9.27
CA ALA A 330 -3.46 -5.89 -7.88
C ALA A 330 -2.32 -6.49 -7.04
N ILE A 331 -2.00 -7.75 -7.25
CA ILE A 331 -0.91 -8.42 -6.56
C ILE A 331 0.43 -7.82 -6.97
N MET A 332 0.66 -7.65 -8.27
CA MET A 332 1.93 -7.22 -8.83
C MET A 332 2.24 -5.76 -8.52
N SER A 333 1.24 -4.85 -8.60
CA SER A 333 1.41 -3.42 -8.28
C SER A 333 1.76 -3.15 -6.82
N THR A 334 1.28 -4.00 -5.92
CA THR A 334 1.69 -3.92 -4.51
C THR A 334 3.05 -4.57 -4.29
N ALA A 335 3.28 -5.75 -4.87
CA ALA A 335 4.53 -6.48 -4.70
C ALA A 335 5.74 -5.69 -5.20
N ASP A 336 5.66 -5.04 -6.36
CA ASP A 336 6.76 -4.26 -6.93
C ASP A 336 7.04 -2.98 -6.13
N ALA A 337 5.99 -2.28 -5.68
CA ALA A 337 6.14 -1.11 -4.82
C ALA A 337 6.79 -1.45 -3.48
N LEU A 338 6.37 -2.55 -2.86
CA LEU A 338 6.95 -3.05 -1.61
C LEU A 338 8.38 -3.54 -1.80
N LEU A 339 8.64 -4.32 -2.85
CA LEU A 339 9.96 -4.87 -3.18
C LEU A 339 10.97 -3.76 -3.47
N LEU A 340 10.56 -2.77 -4.28
CA LEU A 340 11.39 -1.60 -4.57
C LEU A 340 11.67 -0.80 -3.30
N GLN A 341 10.67 -0.55 -2.46
CA GLN A 341 10.85 0.20 -1.22
C GLN A 341 11.73 -0.56 -0.21
N ALA A 342 11.53 -1.87 -0.04
CA ALA A 342 12.34 -2.70 0.83
C ALA A 342 13.81 -2.74 0.35
N SER A 343 14.04 -2.94 -0.95
CA SER A 343 15.38 -2.92 -1.55
C SER A 343 16.07 -1.56 -1.43
N THR A 344 15.32 -0.48 -1.57
CA THR A 344 15.80 0.90 -1.40
C THR A 344 16.24 1.15 0.06
N ILE A 345 15.41 0.74 1.03
CA ILE A 345 15.75 0.84 2.45
C ILE A 345 17.01 0.02 2.76
N ALA A 346 17.09 -1.22 2.29
CA ALA A 346 18.26 -2.06 2.49
C ALA A 346 19.52 -1.45 1.87
N ALA A 347 19.44 -0.95 0.63
CA ALA A 347 20.60 -0.39 -0.08
C ALA A 347 21.01 1.00 0.45
N LYS A 348 20.06 1.96 0.49
CA LYS A 348 20.36 3.36 0.80
C LYS A 348 20.33 3.65 2.30
N ASP A 349 19.30 3.16 3.01
CA ASP A 349 19.12 3.51 4.41
C ASP A 349 19.99 2.67 5.36
N ILE A 350 20.38 1.45 4.94
CA ILE A 350 21.24 0.58 5.73
C ILE A 350 22.65 0.50 5.13
N MET A 351 22.82 -0.05 3.92
CA MET A 351 24.16 -0.31 3.36
C MET A 351 24.95 0.96 3.11
N ALA A 352 24.39 1.93 2.36
CA ALA A 352 25.09 3.18 2.06
C ALA A 352 25.32 4.02 3.31
N ARG A 353 24.35 4.06 4.20
CA ARG A 353 24.43 4.93 5.39
C ARG A 353 25.44 4.46 6.41
N PHE A 354 25.54 3.15 6.66
CA PHE A 354 26.33 2.61 7.78
C PHE A 354 27.56 1.80 7.36
N PHE A 355 27.56 1.19 6.18
CA PHE A 355 28.62 0.29 5.76
C PHE A 355 29.47 0.84 4.60
N LEU A 356 28.86 1.54 3.65
CA LEU A 356 29.50 1.99 2.42
C LEU A 356 29.16 3.46 2.10
N PRO A 357 29.57 4.43 2.93
CA PRO A 357 29.13 5.83 2.80
C PRO A 357 29.68 6.55 1.56
N ALA A 358 30.71 6.02 0.93
CA ALA A 358 31.36 6.60 -0.25
C ALA A 358 30.92 5.98 -1.58
N MET A 359 29.71 5.37 -1.61
CA MET A 359 29.16 4.79 -2.85
C MET A 359 28.94 5.84 -3.93
N THR A 360 29.33 5.47 -5.16
CA THR A 360 28.94 6.21 -6.37
C THR A 360 27.46 5.95 -6.70
N GLU A 361 26.85 6.82 -7.51
CA GLU A 361 25.45 6.65 -7.96
C GLU A 361 25.23 5.31 -8.67
N TRP A 362 26.17 4.90 -9.53
CA TRP A 362 26.10 3.61 -10.20
C TRP A 362 26.13 2.43 -9.23
N GLN A 363 27.00 2.48 -8.21
CA GLN A 363 27.07 1.45 -7.17
C GLN A 363 25.76 1.40 -6.36
N MET A 364 25.14 2.56 -6.07
CA MET A 364 23.85 2.63 -5.39
C MET A 364 22.78 1.91 -6.18
N VAL A 365 22.66 2.17 -7.47
CA VAL A 365 21.68 1.50 -8.35
C VAL A 365 21.95 0.00 -8.41
N LEU A 366 23.23 -0.40 -8.55
CA LEU A 366 23.61 -1.82 -8.60
C LEU A 366 23.25 -2.56 -7.32
N ILE A 367 23.55 -1.98 -6.16
CA ILE A 367 23.24 -2.58 -4.85
C ILE A 367 21.72 -2.62 -4.63
N SER A 368 21.00 -1.57 -5.02
CA SER A 368 19.53 -1.59 -4.96
C SER A 368 18.95 -2.75 -5.78
N ARG A 369 19.45 -2.96 -6.99
CA ARG A 369 19.07 -4.11 -7.82
C ARG A 369 19.44 -5.46 -7.19
N ALA A 370 20.62 -5.57 -6.60
CA ALA A 370 21.04 -6.78 -5.88
C ALA A 370 20.12 -7.08 -4.68
N MET A 371 19.68 -6.04 -3.95
CA MET A 371 18.72 -6.19 -2.85
C MET A 371 17.33 -6.64 -3.35
N VAL A 372 16.88 -6.18 -4.52
CA VAL A 372 15.65 -6.69 -5.15
C VAL A 372 15.72 -8.21 -5.32
N LEU A 373 16.82 -8.71 -5.89
CA LEU A 373 17.01 -10.15 -6.09
C LEU A 373 17.12 -10.91 -4.76
N LEU A 374 17.87 -10.39 -3.80
CA LEU A 374 18.05 -11.02 -2.49
C LEU A 374 16.72 -11.17 -1.76
N ILE A 375 15.92 -10.11 -1.70
CA ILE A 375 14.61 -10.11 -1.05
C ILE A 375 13.66 -11.05 -1.78
N ALA A 376 13.69 -11.06 -3.11
CA ALA A 376 12.85 -11.96 -3.90
C ALA A 376 13.19 -13.45 -3.66
N VAL A 377 14.47 -13.82 -3.70
CA VAL A 377 14.92 -15.20 -3.44
C VAL A 377 14.55 -15.63 -2.02
N ALA A 378 14.79 -14.78 -1.02
CA ALA A 378 14.39 -15.06 0.36
C ALA A 378 12.88 -15.22 0.51
N GLY A 379 12.08 -14.36 -0.14
CA GLY A 379 10.63 -14.44 -0.13
C GLY A 379 10.09 -15.69 -0.80
N ILE A 380 10.61 -16.07 -1.97
CA ILE A 380 10.25 -17.31 -2.67
C ILE A 380 10.58 -18.52 -1.79
N GLY A 381 11.79 -18.56 -1.21
CA GLY A 381 12.23 -19.67 -0.36
C GLY A 381 11.30 -19.87 0.85
N LEU A 382 10.92 -18.78 1.52
CA LEU A 382 9.98 -18.83 2.65
C LEU A 382 8.56 -19.21 2.22
N ALA A 383 8.09 -18.71 1.08
CA ALA A 383 6.76 -19.02 0.55
C ALA A 383 6.62 -20.50 0.18
N ILE A 384 7.69 -21.14 -0.32
CA ILE A 384 7.72 -22.59 -0.63
C ILE A 384 7.77 -23.42 0.66
N TRP A 385 8.58 -22.97 1.63
CA TRP A 385 8.77 -23.74 2.87
C TRP A 385 7.50 -23.77 3.73
N GLN A 386 6.85 -22.63 3.91
CA GLN A 386 5.61 -22.52 4.68
C GLN A 386 4.78 -21.35 4.20
N PRO A 387 3.83 -21.57 3.25
CA PRO A 387 3.01 -20.48 2.74
C PRO A 387 2.07 -19.96 3.84
N PRO A 388 2.22 -18.69 4.26
CA PRO A 388 1.36 -18.11 5.29
C PRO A 388 0.03 -17.65 4.67
N ALA A 389 -1.01 -17.52 5.51
CA ALA A 389 -2.28 -16.90 5.10
C ALA A 389 -2.05 -15.43 4.69
N VAL A 390 -2.45 -15.10 3.47
CA VAL A 390 -2.21 -13.76 2.86
C VAL A 390 -2.85 -12.66 3.71
N PHE A 391 -4.11 -12.83 4.09
CA PHE A 391 -4.85 -11.86 4.92
C PHE A 391 -4.11 -11.52 6.21
N SER A 392 -3.70 -12.55 6.97
CA SER A 392 -3.08 -12.35 8.29
C SER A 392 -1.76 -11.60 8.21
N LEU A 393 -0.93 -11.89 7.19
CA LEU A 393 0.35 -11.20 7.00
C LEU A 393 0.16 -9.75 6.59
N VAL A 394 -0.78 -9.46 5.68
CA VAL A 394 -1.08 -8.10 5.26
C VAL A 394 -1.53 -7.26 6.45
N ILE A 395 -2.53 -7.74 7.20
CA ILE A 395 -3.06 -7.02 8.37
C ILE A 395 -1.97 -6.81 9.42
N PHE A 396 -1.16 -7.82 9.73
CA PHE A 396 -0.07 -7.70 10.71
C PHE A 396 0.96 -6.65 10.27
N ALA A 397 1.49 -6.77 9.05
CA ALA A 397 2.53 -5.88 8.55
C ALA A 397 2.03 -4.42 8.48
N THR A 398 0.82 -4.20 7.97
CA THR A 398 0.22 -2.86 7.85
C THR A 398 -0.12 -2.25 9.21
N THR A 399 -0.56 -3.05 10.17
CA THR A 399 -0.81 -2.63 11.56
C THR A 399 0.47 -2.13 12.22
N VAL A 400 1.57 -2.88 12.12
CA VAL A 400 2.85 -2.48 12.72
C VAL A 400 3.43 -1.24 12.02
N LEU A 401 3.38 -1.18 10.67
CA LEU A 401 3.82 0.00 9.92
C LEU A 401 3.02 1.25 10.29
N GLY A 402 1.69 1.16 10.29
CA GLY A 402 0.84 2.28 10.68
C GLY A 402 1.09 2.73 12.11
N SER A 403 1.18 1.79 13.05
CA SER A 403 1.44 2.07 14.46
C SER A 403 2.79 2.74 14.71
N ALA A 404 3.84 2.30 13.99
CA ALA A 404 5.18 2.88 14.12
C ALA A 404 5.30 4.27 13.50
N PHE A 405 4.74 4.45 12.28
CA PHE A 405 5.13 5.57 11.43
C PHE A 405 4.09 6.68 11.29
N VAL A 406 2.80 6.43 11.57
CA VAL A 406 1.76 7.47 11.42
C VAL A 406 2.09 8.74 12.21
N PRO A 407 2.32 8.72 13.53
CA PRO A 407 2.65 9.94 14.24
C PRO A 407 3.99 10.53 13.78
N SER A 408 4.96 9.67 13.42
CA SER A 408 6.28 10.13 12.97
C SER A 408 6.20 10.91 11.66
N TYR A 409 5.43 10.47 10.65
CA TYR A 409 5.26 11.22 9.38
C TYR A 409 4.34 12.42 9.54
N VAL A 410 3.22 12.28 10.25
CA VAL A 410 2.26 13.39 10.44
C VAL A 410 2.92 14.54 11.21
N CYS A 411 3.59 14.24 12.32
CA CYS A 411 4.29 15.26 13.09
C CYS A 411 5.48 15.85 12.34
N ALA A 412 6.14 15.08 11.46
CA ALA A 412 7.22 15.58 10.61
C ALA A 412 6.79 16.73 9.71
N VAL A 413 5.55 16.75 9.22
CA VAL A 413 5.04 17.79 8.32
C VAL A 413 4.20 18.85 9.00
N TRP A 414 3.61 18.57 10.19
CA TRP A 414 2.64 19.49 10.83
C TRP A 414 3.11 20.06 12.16
N TRP A 415 3.87 19.32 12.94
CA TRP A 415 4.17 19.73 14.32
C TRP A 415 5.61 20.19 14.50
N LYS A 416 5.81 21.51 14.59
CA LYS A 416 7.13 22.15 14.69
C LYS A 416 7.90 21.80 15.96
N LYS A 417 7.24 21.31 17.01
CA LYS A 417 7.89 20.90 18.27
C LYS A 417 8.27 19.42 18.30
N ALA A 418 7.90 18.63 17.29
CA ALA A 418 8.28 17.22 17.20
C ALA A 418 9.79 17.09 17.00
N ASN A 419 10.47 16.41 17.92
CA ASN A 419 11.92 16.22 17.92
C ASN A 419 12.33 14.75 17.76
N ALA A 420 13.64 14.50 17.71
CA ALA A 420 14.19 13.18 17.48
C ALA A 420 13.82 12.15 18.56
N VAL A 421 13.83 12.57 19.84
CA VAL A 421 13.51 11.68 20.96
C VAL A 421 12.05 11.22 20.87
N GLY A 422 11.13 12.17 20.64
CA GLY A 422 9.72 11.84 20.43
C GLY A 422 9.50 10.88 19.26
N ALA A 423 10.19 11.08 18.12
CA ALA A 423 10.07 10.22 16.96
C ALA A 423 10.57 8.79 17.23
N VAL A 424 11.73 8.63 17.88
CA VAL A 424 12.27 7.31 18.24
C VAL A 424 11.36 6.59 19.23
N CYS A 425 10.95 7.28 20.31
CA CYS A 425 10.02 6.70 21.28
C CYS A 425 8.67 6.30 20.64
N SER A 426 8.16 7.13 19.73
CA SER A 426 6.93 6.87 19.00
C SER A 426 7.02 5.58 18.17
N MET A 427 8.06 5.43 17.36
CA MET A 427 8.24 4.25 16.50
C MET A 427 8.39 2.97 17.33
N ILE A 428 9.17 3.00 18.41
CA ILE A 428 9.35 1.84 19.29
C ILE A 428 8.04 1.51 20.02
N ALA A 429 7.43 2.50 20.67
CA ALA A 429 6.20 2.28 21.44
C ALA A 429 5.05 1.77 20.56
N GLY A 430 4.89 2.33 19.35
CA GLY A 430 3.87 1.89 18.40
C GLY A 430 4.07 0.47 17.92
N SER A 431 5.28 0.11 17.50
CA SER A 431 5.61 -1.24 17.04
C SER A 431 5.44 -2.26 18.15
N VAL A 432 6.00 -1.99 19.32
CA VAL A 432 5.95 -2.90 20.47
C VAL A 432 4.51 -3.06 20.97
N ALA A 433 3.76 -1.96 21.09
CA ALA A 433 2.36 -2.03 21.51
C ALA A 433 1.50 -2.82 20.53
N ALA A 434 1.65 -2.63 19.22
CA ALA A 434 0.90 -3.38 18.22
C ALA A 434 1.20 -4.89 18.28
N VAL A 435 2.48 -5.26 18.38
CA VAL A 435 2.91 -6.67 18.47
C VAL A 435 2.45 -7.31 19.78
N LEU A 436 2.69 -6.67 20.91
CA LEU A 436 2.27 -7.19 22.22
C LEU A 436 0.76 -7.29 22.34
N TRP A 437 0.01 -6.31 21.80
CA TRP A 437 -1.45 -6.37 21.80
C TRP A 437 -1.98 -7.53 20.95
N LYS A 438 -1.34 -7.82 19.82
CA LYS A 438 -1.68 -8.98 18.99
C LYS A 438 -1.42 -10.31 19.70
N LEU A 439 -0.38 -10.39 20.55
CA LEU A 439 0.01 -11.64 21.23
C LEU A 439 -0.73 -11.86 22.55
N CYS A 440 -1.00 -10.78 23.30
CA CYS A 440 -1.45 -10.88 24.69
C CYS A 440 -2.63 -9.94 24.99
N GLY A 441 -3.07 -9.11 24.04
CA GLY A 441 -4.13 -8.13 24.25
C GLY A 441 -5.53 -8.73 24.22
N SER A 442 -6.53 -7.88 24.47
CA SER A 442 -7.93 -8.24 24.38
C SER A 442 -8.39 -8.21 22.91
N ASP A 443 -9.17 -9.20 22.50
CA ASP A 443 -9.80 -9.25 21.17
C ASP A 443 -10.83 -8.13 20.94
N ALA A 444 -11.25 -7.44 21.99
CA ALA A 444 -12.19 -6.31 21.91
C ALA A 444 -11.59 -5.03 21.30
N ILE A 445 -10.26 -4.92 21.22
CA ILE A 445 -9.55 -3.75 20.68
C ILE A 445 -8.53 -4.22 19.65
N ASP A 446 -8.62 -3.68 18.44
CA ASP A 446 -7.67 -4.00 17.39
C ASP A 446 -6.24 -3.51 17.73
N PRO A 447 -5.20 -4.29 17.45
CA PRO A 447 -3.80 -3.92 17.71
C PRO A 447 -3.39 -2.56 17.12
N MET A 448 -4.00 -2.14 16.00
CA MET A 448 -3.75 -0.85 15.37
C MET A 448 -4.15 0.33 16.28
N VAL A 449 -5.28 0.19 16.98
CA VAL A 449 -5.77 1.23 17.90
C VAL A 449 -4.79 1.39 19.06
N ALA A 450 -4.39 0.29 19.70
CA ALA A 450 -3.42 0.29 20.78
C ALA A 450 -2.05 0.83 20.33
N GLY A 451 -1.60 0.42 19.14
CA GLY A 451 -0.32 0.83 18.57
C GLY A 451 -0.27 2.33 18.26
N ILE A 452 -1.27 2.88 17.55
CA ILE A 452 -1.32 4.32 17.21
C ILE A 452 -1.50 5.17 18.46
N ALA A 453 -2.33 4.74 19.41
CA ALA A 453 -2.49 5.47 20.68
C ALA A 453 -1.16 5.56 21.45
N SER A 454 -0.47 4.43 21.64
CA SER A 454 0.82 4.37 22.32
C SER A 454 1.90 5.19 21.60
N SER A 455 1.96 5.07 20.28
CA SER A 455 2.89 5.83 19.43
C SER A 455 2.64 7.34 19.52
N THR A 456 1.38 7.78 19.49
CA THR A 456 1.01 9.19 19.59
C THR A 456 1.37 9.76 20.95
N VAL A 457 1.05 9.05 22.04
CA VAL A 457 1.42 9.46 23.39
C VAL A 457 2.94 9.57 23.51
N ALA A 458 3.69 8.56 23.04
CA ALA A 458 5.15 8.58 23.10
C ALA A 458 5.75 9.73 22.27
N MET A 459 5.18 10.05 21.10
CA MET A 459 5.58 11.19 20.28
C MET A 459 5.41 12.50 21.02
N VAL A 460 4.23 12.71 21.62
CA VAL A 460 3.90 13.96 22.30
C VAL A 460 4.72 14.12 23.59
N VAL A 461 4.70 13.12 24.46
CA VAL A 461 5.42 13.15 25.74
C VAL A 461 6.92 13.24 25.51
N GLY A 462 7.48 12.38 24.66
CA GLY A 462 8.92 12.38 24.34
C GLY A 462 9.39 13.72 23.77
N SER A 463 8.63 14.29 22.81
CA SER A 463 8.98 15.59 22.24
C SER A 463 8.89 16.73 23.24
N LEU A 464 7.80 16.83 24.03
CA LEU A 464 7.61 17.93 24.97
C LEU A 464 8.57 17.86 26.17
N ALA A 465 8.82 16.67 26.70
CA ALA A 465 9.73 16.48 27.83
C ALA A 465 11.19 16.83 27.47
N THR A 466 11.56 16.67 26.20
CA THR A 466 12.95 16.86 25.76
C THR A 466 13.19 18.13 24.95
N GLN A 467 12.25 19.09 24.90
CA GLN A 467 12.42 20.34 24.14
C GLN A 467 13.65 21.16 24.56
N ARG A 468 14.02 21.11 25.83
CA ARG A 468 15.18 21.86 26.35
C ARG A 468 16.52 21.20 25.98
N THR A 469 16.55 19.87 25.98
CA THR A 469 17.79 19.10 25.71
C THR A 469 17.96 18.76 24.24
N HIS A 470 16.86 18.60 23.49
CA HIS A 470 16.85 18.28 22.07
C HIS A 470 15.88 19.21 21.34
N PRO A 471 16.18 20.51 21.26
CA PRO A 471 15.33 21.47 20.56
C PRO A 471 15.32 21.16 19.04
N VAL A 472 14.19 21.48 18.41
CA VAL A 472 14.11 21.37 16.95
C VAL A 472 14.97 22.48 16.32
N PRO A 473 15.89 22.15 15.39
CA PRO A 473 16.73 23.14 14.73
C PRO A 473 15.93 24.21 13.99
N ALA A 474 16.40 25.46 13.99
CA ALA A 474 15.70 26.59 13.39
C ALA A 474 15.49 26.42 11.88
N ASP A 475 16.48 25.87 11.15
CA ASP A 475 16.39 25.60 9.72
C ASP A 475 15.24 24.63 9.37
N ILE A 476 14.94 23.66 10.26
CA ILE A 476 13.80 22.75 10.11
C ILE A 476 12.49 23.49 10.35
N VAL A 477 12.41 24.35 11.38
CA VAL A 477 11.21 25.15 11.66
C VAL A 477 10.89 26.08 10.49
N ASP A 478 11.94 26.70 9.90
CA ASP A 478 11.81 27.56 8.73
C ASP A 478 11.36 26.77 7.49
N ALA A 479 11.96 25.61 7.24
CA ALA A 479 11.54 24.72 6.16
C ALA A 479 10.07 24.30 6.28
N MET A 480 9.62 23.95 7.48
CA MET A 480 8.21 23.60 7.72
C MET A 480 7.27 24.79 7.55
N THR A 481 7.72 25.99 7.93
CA THR A 481 6.95 27.21 7.78
C THR A 481 6.74 27.55 6.29
N GLU A 482 7.81 27.43 5.51
CA GLU A 482 7.75 27.62 4.06
C GLU A 482 6.91 26.54 3.37
N ALA A 483 7.08 25.28 3.73
CA ALA A 483 6.26 24.20 3.18
C ALA A 483 4.76 24.35 3.48
N ALA A 484 4.42 25.05 4.56
CA ALA A 484 3.03 25.32 4.94
C ALA A 484 2.40 26.43 4.08
N ARG A 485 3.20 27.33 3.46
CA ARG A 485 2.68 28.42 2.63
C ARG A 485 1.96 27.84 1.41
N VAL A 486 0.75 28.31 1.16
CA VAL A 486 -0.07 27.99 -0.01
C VAL A 486 -0.07 29.23 -0.90
N ALA A 487 0.13 29.03 -2.19
CA ALA A 487 -0.10 30.12 -3.15
C ALA A 487 -1.53 30.63 -3.02
N PRO A 488 -1.76 31.92 -2.91
CA PRO A 488 -3.11 32.45 -3.01
C PRO A 488 -3.67 32.12 -4.41
N VAL A 489 -4.94 31.76 -4.49
CA VAL A 489 -5.64 31.69 -5.77
C VAL A 489 -5.73 33.13 -6.28
N THR A 490 -4.90 33.50 -7.27
CA THR A 490 -4.80 34.85 -7.77
C THR A 490 -4.52 34.85 -9.27
N ASP A 491 -5.19 35.72 -9.98
CA ASP A 491 -4.92 36.01 -11.40
C ASP A 491 -3.75 37.00 -11.57
N ASN A 492 -3.16 37.47 -10.47
CA ASN A 492 -2.02 38.37 -10.50
C ASN A 492 -0.71 37.62 -10.77
N PRO A 493 -0.07 37.80 -11.94
CA PRO A 493 1.18 37.08 -12.32
C PRO A 493 2.35 37.35 -11.37
N GLN A 494 2.43 38.54 -10.74
CA GLN A 494 3.49 38.91 -9.82
C GLN A 494 3.37 38.15 -8.48
N LEU A 495 2.14 37.93 -8.00
CA LEU A 495 1.87 37.12 -6.81
C LEU A 495 2.05 35.64 -7.11
N ALA A 496 1.64 35.18 -8.30
CA ALA A 496 1.87 33.79 -8.73
C ALA A 496 3.36 33.46 -8.85
N ALA A 497 4.19 34.42 -9.32
CA ALA A 497 5.62 34.27 -9.43
C ALA A 497 6.36 34.08 -8.08
N GLN A 498 5.75 34.47 -6.95
CA GLN A 498 6.29 34.23 -5.61
C GLN A 498 6.12 32.77 -5.14
N PHE A 499 5.35 31.96 -5.86
CA PHE A 499 5.06 30.55 -5.55
C PHE A 499 5.22 29.69 -6.81
N PRO A 500 6.43 29.61 -7.38
CA PRO A 500 6.65 28.97 -8.69
C PRO A 500 6.29 27.47 -8.71
N ASP A 501 6.21 26.83 -7.54
CA ASP A 501 5.95 25.40 -7.38
C ASP A 501 4.49 25.06 -6.97
N ASP A 502 3.63 26.04 -6.77
CA ASP A 502 2.24 25.88 -6.38
C ASP A 502 1.27 26.09 -7.55
#